data_3a6cad03c3d8a1f34e471b1cc0a8ab98
#
_entry.id   3a6cad03c3d8a1f34e471b1cc0a8ab98
#
_cell.length_a   1.000
_cell.length_b   1.000
_cell.length_c   1.000
_cell.angle_alpha   90.00
_cell.angle_beta   90.00
_cell.angle_gamma   90.00
#
_symmetry.space_group_name_H-M   'P 1'
#
loop_
_entity.id
_entity.type
_entity.pdbx_description
1 polymer ?
#
loop_
_entity_poly.entity_id
_entity_poly.type
_entity_poly.pdbx_seq_one_letter_code
_entity_poly.pdbx_strand_id
1 'polypeptide(L)'
;MLISADAPLLIGDGVGELPCDANIPVGFNTEWEYTLQEAQIYSGTTILLFTDGLTEAMNINYELFQMDRINEVANKALAQQRIEPRELIEQMTEAVHQFVGEAEQSDDLTMMGIQFIKKTEPSA
;
A
#
# COMPACT_ATOMS: atom_id res chain seq x y z
N MET A 1 15.07 11.63 7.50
CA MET A 1 13.89 10.75 7.37
C MET A 1 14.10 9.82 6.20
N LEU A 2 14.33 8.55 6.49
CA LEU A 2 14.41 7.53 5.45
C LEU A 2 12.97 7.18 5.08
N ILE A 3 12.55 7.56 3.89
CA ILE A 3 11.27 7.11 3.35
C ILE A 3 11.56 5.78 2.66
N SER A 4 11.48 4.71 3.44
CA SER A 4 11.47 3.37 2.89
C SER A 4 10.01 3.03 2.64
N ALA A 5 9.62 2.98 1.40
CA ALA A 5 8.32 2.46 1.03
C ALA A 5 8.48 0.97 0.75
N ASP A 6 7.61 0.17 1.33
CA ASP A 6 7.49 -1.24 0.97
C ASP A 6 6.97 -1.38 -0.46
N ALA A 7 7.10 -2.57 -1.03
CA ALA A 7 6.62 -2.81 -2.39
C ALA A 7 5.11 -2.51 -2.48
N PRO A 8 4.68 -1.70 -3.47
CA PRO A 8 3.26 -1.40 -3.62
C PRO A 8 2.42 -2.64 -3.85
N LEU A 9 1.19 -2.65 -3.35
CA LEU A 9 0.22 -3.69 -3.64
C LEU A 9 -0.60 -3.33 -4.87
N LEU A 10 -0.78 -4.30 -5.75
CA LEU A 10 -1.70 -4.21 -6.87
C LEU A 10 -2.96 -5.01 -6.52
N ILE A 11 -4.10 -4.36 -6.57
CA ILE A 11 -5.40 -4.96 -6.23
C ILE A 11 -6.33 -4.82 -7.44
N GLY A 12 -6.56 -5.94 -8.11
CA GLY A 12 -7.39 -5.99 -9.31
C GLY A 12 -8.09 -7.33 -9.41
N ASP A 13 -7.61 -8.23 -10.27
CA ASP A 13 -8.12 -9.59 -10.35
C ASP A 13 -7.70 -10.44 -9.15
N GLY A 14 -6.71 -9.99 -8.43
CA GLY A 14 -6.19 -10.57 -7.21
C GLY A 14 -5.35 -9.54 -6.49
N VAL A 15 -4.74 -9.93 -5.38
CA VAL A 15 -3.82 -9.08 -4.63
C VAL A 15 -2.40 -9.59 -4.85
N GLY A 16 -1.52 -8.70 -5.30
CA GLY A 16 -0.12 -9.03 -5.52
C GLY A 16 0.80 -7.86 -5.20
N GLU A 17 2.05 -8.15 -4.93
CA GLU A 17 3.06 -7.12 -4.73
C GLU A 17 3.67 -6.73 -6.08
N LEU A 18 3.83 -5.42 -6.30
CA LEU A 18 4.59 -4.94 -7.45
C LEU A 18 6.08 -5.13 -7.14
N PRO A 19 6.80 -5.95 -7.94
CA PRO A 19 8.23 -6.14 -7.70
C PRO A 19 8.98 -4.82 -7.82
N CYS A 20 9.79 -4.51 -6.82
CA CYS A 20 10.59 -3.28 -6.79
C CYS A 20 12.03 -3.62 -6.42
N ASP A 21 12.97 -3.09 -7.21
CA ASP A 21 14.37 -3.12 -6.82
C ASP A 21 14.63 -2.11 -5.72
N ALA A 22 15.53 -2.46 -4.80
CA ALA A 22 15.92 -1.55 -3.75
C ALA A 22 16.73 -0.38 -4.34
N ASN A 23 16.32 0.83 -4.01
CA ASN A 23 17.05 2.04 -4.35
C ASN A 23 17.25 2.88 -3.10
N ILE A 24 18.26 3.76 -3.14
CA ILE A 24 18.46 4.69 -2.04
C ILE A 24 17.47 5.85 -2.12
N PRO A 25 17.18 6.53 -1.01
CA PRO A 25 16.29 7.69 -1.04
C PRO A 25 16.79 8.78 -1.99
N VAL A 26 15.86 9.46 -2.65
CA VAL A 26 16.15 10.55 -3.58
C VAL A 26 16.92 11.65 -2.86
N GLY A 27 17.99 12.14 -3.49
CA GLY A 27 18.82 13.21 -2.96
C GLY A 27 19.93 12.75 -2.02
N PHE A 28 20.02 11.46 -1.71
CA PHE A 28 21.04 10.92 -0.82
C PHE A 28 22.42 10.82 -1.47
N ASN A 29 22.45 10.45 -2.75
CA ASN A 29 23.69 10.35 -3.53
C ASN A 29 23.41 10.73 -4.98
N THR A 30 24.08 11.79 -5.48
CA THR A 30 23.89 12.29 -6.84
C THR A 30 24.42 11.35 -7.92
N GLU A 31 25.33 10.44 -7.56
CA GLU A 31 25.92 9.48 -8.50
C GLU A 31 25.14 8.16 -8.56
N TRP A 32 24.10 7.99 -7.74
CA TRP A 32 23.29 6.78 -7.74
C TRP A 32 22.40 6.73 -8.98
N GLU A 33 22.48 5.64 -9.70
CA GLU A 33 21.59 5.39 -10.83
C GLU A 33 20.36 4.63 -10.37
N TYR A 34 19.17 5.25 -10.55
CA TYR A 34 17.90 4.63 -10.21
C TYR A 34 17.46 3.69 -11.31
N THR A 35 17.00 2.50 -10.93
CA THR A 35 16.49 1.53 -11.87
C THR A 35 15.05 1.86 -12.21
N LEU A 36 14.76 1.99 -13.51
CA LEU A 36 13.39 2.13 -13.99
C LEU A 36 12.73 0.77 -14.01
N GLN A 37 11.58 0.68 -13.39
CA GLN A 37 10.74 -0.52 -13.43
C GLN A 37 9.38 -0.16 -14.01
N GLU A 38 8.88 -1.03 -14.87
CA GLU A 38 7.60 -0.84 -15.52
C GLU A 38 6.72 -2.06 -15.28
N ALA A 39 5.43 -1.82 -15.07
CA ALA A 39 4.44 -2.86 -14.95
C ALA A 39 3.18 -2.46 -15.70
N GLN A 40 2.54 -3.43 -16.33
CA GLN A 40 1.26 -3.19 -16.99
C GLN A 40 0.13 -3.34 -15.97
N ILE A 41 -0.72 -2.33 -15.89
CA ILE A 41 -1.90 -2.37 -15.05
C ILE A 41 -3.15 -2.22 -15.90
N TYR A 42 -4.25 -2.81 -15.45
CA TYR A 42 -5.52 -2.80 -16.15
C TYR A 42 -6.49 -1.82 -15.52
N SER A 43 -7.49 -1.39 -16.28
CA SER A 43 -8.53 -0.51 -15.77
C SER A 43 -9.22 -1.14 -14.55
N GLY A 44 -9.39 -0.35 -13.50
CA GLY A 44 -9.97 -0.80 -12.24
C GLY A 44 -8.97 -1.29 -11.21
N THR A 45 -7.69 -1.45 -11.59
CA THR A 45 -6.64 -1.83 -10.64
C THR A 45 -6.35 -0.69 -9.68
N THR A 46 -6.32 -1.00 -8.39
CA THR A 46 -5.92 -0.06 -7.35
C THR A 46 -4.51 -0.38 -6.90
N ILE A 47 -3.68 0.65 -6.82
CA ILE A 47 -2.32 0.55 -6.28
C ILE A 47 -2.32 1.14 -4.89
N LEU A 48 -1.89 0.37 -3.90
CA LEU A 48 -1.72 0.86 -2.54
C LEU A 48 -0.25 1.05 -2.23
N LEU A 49 0.11 2.29 -1.95
CA LEU A 49 1.44 2.67 -1.50
C LEU A 49 1.39 2.92 0.00
N PHE A 50 2.40 2.47 0.72
CA PHE A 50 2.44 2.64 2.16
C PHE A 50 3.89 2.67 2.67
N THR A 51 4.06 3.24 3.86
CA THR A 51 5.35 3.31 4.53
C THR A 51 5.45 2.23 5.61
N ASP A 52 6.64 2.09 6.20
CA ASP A 52 6.92 1.12 7.26
C ASP A 52 6.00 1.30 8.48
N GLY A 53 5.39 2.48 8.65
CA GLY A 53 4.41 2.71 9.71
C GLY A 53 3.22 1.76 9.65
N LEU A 54 2.90 1.23 8.45
CA LEU A 54 1.84 0.24 8.30
C LEU A 54 2.30 -1.17 8.69
N THR A 55 3.40 -1.64 8.12
CA THR A 55 3.92 -2.99 8.40
C THR A 55 4.41 -3.14 9.83
N GLU A 56 4.96 -2.08 10.41
CA GLU A 56 5.56 -2.07 11.74
C GLU A 56 4.61 -1.59 12.84
N ALA A 57 3.33 -1.34 12.53
CA ALA A 57 2.33 -1.03 13.55
C ALA A 57 2.29 -2.13 14.60
N MET A 58 2.40 -1.77 15.86
CA MET A 58 2.62 -2.70 16.96
C MET A 58 1.46 -2.66 17.95
N ASN A 59 1.04 -3.84 18.40
CA ASN A 59 0.04 -3.96 19.46
C ASN A 59 0.69 -4.00 20.85
N ILE A 60 -0.12 -4.12 21.90
CA ILE A 60 0.39 -4.16 23.28
C ILE A 60 1.24 -5.40 23.59
N ASN A 61 1.14 -6.44 22.78
CA ASN A 61 1.95 -7.66 22.91
C ASN A 61 3.25 -7.60 22.09
N TYR A 62 3.59 -6.44 21.55
CA TYR A 62 4.77 -6.22 20.70
C TYR A 62 4.75 -7.00 19.39
N GLU A 63 3.57 -7.40 18.93
CA GLU A 63 3.40 -8.02 17.63
C GLU A 63 3.25 -6.92 16.56
N LEU A 64 3.84 -7.15 15.39
CA LEU A 64 3.77 -6.23 14.26
C LEU A 64 2.62 -6.59 13.31
N PHE A 65 2.04 -5.58 12.66
CA PHE A 65 0.95 -5.77 11.71
C PHE A 65 1.38 -6.63 10.52
N GLN A 66 2.49 -6.31 9.90
CA GLN A 66 3.16 -7.05 8.82
C GLN A 66 2.34 -7.20 7.54
N MET A 67 2.99 -7.72 6.49
CA MET A 67 2.38 -7.90 5.17
C MET A 67 1.21 -8.89 5.18
N ASP A 68 1.27 -9.90 6.00
CA ASP A 68 0.21 -10.91 6.07
C ASP A 68 -1.16 -10.28 6.38
N ARG A 69 -1.20 -9.36 7.34
CA ARG A 69 -2.44 -8.67 7.69
C ARG A 69 -2.86 -7.66 6.64
N ILE A 70 -1.90 -7.01 5.99
CA ILE A 70 -2.17 -6.09 4.88
C ILE A 70 -2.82 -6.86 3.74
N ASN A 71 -2.26 -8.01 3.36
CA ASN A 71 -2.82 -8.87 2.32
C ASN A 71 -4.21 -9.38 2.69
N GLU A 72 -4.43 -9.73 3.94
CA GLU A 72 -5.74 -10.18 4.42
C GLU A 72 -6.81 -9.10 4.25
N VAL A 73 -6.51 -7.86 4.66
CA VAL A 73 -7.43 -6.73 4.49
C VAL A 73 -7.68 -6.45 3.01
N ALA A 74 -6.63 -6.47 2.19
CA ALA A 74 -6.75 -6.23 0.75
C ALA A 74 -7.59 -7.31 0.06
N ASN A 75 -7.39 -8.58 0.41
CA ASN A 75 -8.19 -9.68 -0.13
C ASN A 75 -9.66 -9.58 0.30
N LYS A 76 -9.92 -9.19 1.53
CA LYS A 76 -11.28 -8.96 2.02
C LYS A 76 -11.95 -7.82 1.27
N ALA A 77 -11.24 -6.72 1.05
CA ALA A 77 -11.75 -5.58 0.29
C ALA A 77 -12.08 -6.00 -1.15
N LEU A 78 -11.21 -6.78 -1.77
CA LEU A 78 -11.43 -7.30 -3.12
C LEU A 78 -12.67 -8.20 -3.18
N ALA A 79 -12.85 -9.10 -2.22
CA ALA A 79 -14.00 -9.99 -2.16
C ALA A 79 -15.32 -9.21 -1.98
N GLN A 80 -15.28 -8.07 -1.29
CA GLN A 80 -16.42 -7.19 -1.09
C GLN A 80 -16.58 -6.15 -2.20
N GLN A 81 -15.73 -6.19 -3.21
CA GLN A 81 -15.68 -5.20 -4.30
C GLN A 81 -15.47 -3.76 -3.79
N ARG A 82 -14.73 -3.61 -2.69
CA ARG A 82 -14.43 -2.33 -2.05
C ARG A 82 -12.98 -1.93 -2.27
N ILE A 83 -12.57 -1.89 -3.52
CA ILE A 83 -11.20 -1.57 -3.92
C ILE A 83 -11.04 -0.13 -4.40
N GLU A 84 -12.05 0.71 -4.24
CA GLU A 84 -11.88 2.14 -4.45
C GLU A 84 -10.86 2.68 -3.45
N PRO A 85 -9.97 3.60 -3.86
CA PRO A 85 -8.88 4.05 -2.99
C PRO A 85 -9.32 4.50 -1.61
N ARG A 86 -10.40 5.28 -1.53
CA ARG A 86 -10.92 5.76 -0.24
C ARG A 86 -11.36 4.61 0.66
N GLU A 87 -12.15 3.70 0.13
CA GLU A 87 -12.69 2.57 0.91
C GLU A 87 -11.58 1.64 1.38
N LEU A 88 -10.60 1.39 0.51
CA LEU A 88 -9.47 0.55 0.84
C LEU A 88 -8.64 1.16 1.99
N ILE A 89 -8.37 2.46 1.92
CA ILE A 89 -7.62 3.15 2.97
C ILE A 89 -8.40 3.18 4.27
N GLU A 90 -9.71 3.41 4.22
CA GLU A 90 -10.56 3.38 5.41
C GLU A 90 -10.54 2.01 6.08
N GLN A 91 -10.66 0.94 5.31
CA GLN A 91 -10.62 -0.43 5.83
C GLN A 91 -9.24 -0.76 6.41
N MET A 92 -8.18 -0.36 5.74
CA MET A 92 -6.81 -0.60 6.20
C MET A 92 -6.53 0.18 7.49
N THR A 93 -6.94 1.44 7.55
CA THR A 93 -6.78 2.29 8.73
C THR A 93 -7.53 1.71 9.93
N GLU A 94 -8.77 1.27 9.73
CA GLU A 94 -9.55 0.65 10.78
C GLU A 94 -8.92 -0.64 11.28
N ALA A 95 -8.44 -1.48 10.37
CA ALA A 95 -7.78 -2.72 10.72
C ALA A 95 -6.53 -2.48 11.58
N VAL A 96 -5.73 -1.48 11.23
CA VAL A 96 -4.56 -1.08 12.01
C VAL A 96 -4.97 -0.57 13.39
N HIS A 97 -5.97 0.31 13.47
CA HIS A 97 -6.44 0.85 14.74
C HIS A 97 -6.96 -0.26 15.67
N GLN A 98 -7.68 -1.23 15.14
CA GLN A 98 -8.14 -2.37 15.92
C GLN A 98 -6.98 -3.25 16.38
N PHE A 99 -5.98 -3.45 15.54
CA PHE A 99 -4.81 -4.23 15.88
C PHE A 99 -3.94 -3.56 16.94
N VAL A 100 -3.67 -2.27 16.79
CA VAL A 100 -2.87 -1.49 17.75
C VAL A 100 -3.60 -1.38 19.08
N GLY A 101 -4.92 -1.17 19.04
CA GLY A 101 -5.75 -1.06 20.25
C GLY A 101 -5.29 0.08 21.14
N GLU A 102 -4.97 -0.23 22.40
CA GLU A 102 -4.55 0.75 23.39
C GLU A 102 -3.05 1.04 23.38
N ALA A 103 -2.27 0.36 22.53
CA ALA A 103 -0.85 0.62 22.40
C ALA A 103 -0.59 2.00 21.80
N GLU A 104 0.53 2.62 22.18
CA GLU A 104 0.94 3.87 21.57
C GLU A 104 1.37 3.63 20.12
N GLN A 105 1.01 4.54 19.22
CA GLN A 105 1.45 4.49 17.85
C GLN A 105 2.97 4.71 17.79
N SER A 106 3.69 3.76 17.21
CA SER A 106 5.15 3.77 17.20
C SER A 106 5.75 4.60 16.06
N ASP A 107 4.99 4.82 14.99
CA ASP A 107 5.43 5.60 13.83
C ASP A 107 4.23 6.18 13.09
N ASP A 108 4.50 7.16 12.22
CA ASP A 108 3.46 7.78 11.41
C ASP A 108 2.95 6.80 10.36
N LEU A 109 1.64 6.74 10.23
CA LEU A 109 0.96 5.88 9.27
C LEU A 109 0.66 6.70 8.01
N THR A 110 1.34 6.36 6.92
CA THR A 110 1.13 7.02 5.62
C THR A 110 0.75 6.00 4.57
N MET A 111 -0.37 6.26 3.90
CA MET A 111 -0.85 5.43 2.80
C MET A 111 -1.35 6.30 1.66
N MET A 112 -1.21 5.80 0.43
CA MET A 112 -1.77 6.43 -0.76
C MET A 112 -2.39 5.36 -1.64
N GLY A 113 -3.62 5.57 -2.03
CA GLY A 113 -4.32 4.70 -2.98
C GLY A 113 -4.47 5.40 -4.32
N ILE A 114 -4.13 4.70 -5.40
CA ILE A 114 -4.27 5.19 -6.76
C ILE A 114 -5.03 4.15 -7.55
N GLN A 115 -6.13 4.55 -8.16
CA GLN A 115 -6.88 3.66 -9.03
C GLN A 115 -6.74 4.11 -10.48
N PHE A 116 -6.37 3.16 -11.33
CA PHE A 116 -6.32 3.40 -12.77
C PHE A 116 -7.71 3.18 -13.37
N ILE A 117 -8.27 4.23 -13.95
CA ILE A 117 -9.57 4.17 -14.62
C ILE A 117 -9.36 4.51 -16.08
N LYS A 118 -9.75 3.60 -16.97
CA LYS A 118 -9.71 3.88 -18.39
C LYS A 118 -10.79 4.92 -18.72
N LYS A 119 -10.34 6.07 -19.26
CA LYS A 119 -11.26 7.09 -19.69
C LYS A 119 -12.08 6.58 -20.88
N THR A 120 -13.39 6.49 -20.71
CA THR A 120 -14.29 6.19 -21.82
C THR A 120 -14.41 7.45 -22.66
N GLU A 121 -13.98 7.38 -23.93
CA GLU A 121 -14.23 8.48 -24.85
C GLU A 121 -15.75 8.56 -25.08
N PRO A 122 -16.32 9.79 -25.03
CA PRO A 122 -17.71 9.94 -25.41
C PRO A 122 -17.85 9.51 -26.86
N SER A 123 -18.77 8.57 -27.12
CA SER A 123 -19.09 8.18 -28.47
C SER A 123 -19.62 9.39 -29.22
N ALA A 124 -18.96 9.71 -30.29
CA ALA A 124 -19.36 10.81 -31.14
C ALA A 124 -20.71 10.53 -31.80
#